data_d3873b326311ea6fd8a7d0a2e6d2dd80
#
_entry.id   d3873b326311ea6fd8a7d0a2e6d2dd80
#
_cell.length_a   1.000
_cell.length_b   1.000
_cell.length_c   1.000
_cell.angle_alpha   90.00
_cell.angle_beta   90.00
_cell.angle_gamma   90.00
#
_symmetry.space_group_name_H-M   'P 1'
#
loop_
_entity.id
_entity.type
_entity.pdbx_description
1 polymer ?
#
loop_
_entity_poly.entity_id
_entity_poly.type
_entity_poly.pdbx_seq_one_letter_code
_entity_poly.pdbx_strand_id
1 'polypeptide(L)'
;MELFANTEIVIGQDELVEKVANGKKLRVKFGVDPTRPDLTFGHMVVFNKLKQFQDAGHEAILLIGDYTARIGDPSGRSELRPELTEEEVNQNAETYLDQAFRILDQSRTTVRRNSEWFSKMSFADSLNLTRKMTVARMLERDDFKNRFESNQPISMVEFMYPLIQGYDSVILESDVEIGGSDQLFNMLVGRALQKDMKMAPQSVLTMPLLVGLDGTRKMSKSYDNYIAFNDTSKDIFGKIMSISDNAMTEFYRLLLGSSEEDISELKNQHPMEAKKKLAFELTARFYDLDTAQKELDEFSSVFSKGMTPDEMPSFSMKQLNLEKYSMLNILASTGLFESKGQIRRLIIQGGVKLNGERLDEPESLVPSKAGMHDQIIKAGKKIFIKLTE
;
A
#
# COMPACT_ATOMS: atom_id res chain seq x y z
N MET A 1 -20.97 3.02 18.13
CA MET A 1 -20.11 4.20 17.95
C MET A 1 -19.26 4.01 16.70
N GLU A 2 -19.55 4.74 15.66
CA GLU A 2 -18.89 4.59 14.34
C GLU A 2 -17.37 4.78 14.37
N LEU A 3 -16.84 5.64 15.26
CA LEU A 3 -15.40 5.91 15.35
C LEU A 3 -14.53 4.69 15.68
N PHE A 4 -15.11 3.63 16.25
CA PHE A 4 -14.41 2.37 16.55
C PHE A 4 -14.64 1.28 15.49
N ALA A 5 -15.50 1.52 14.50
CA ALA A 5 -15.72 0.55 13.44
C ALA A 5 -14.42 0.19 12.71
N ASN A 6 -14.25 -1.07 12.35
CA ASN A 6 -13.09 -1.58 11.61
C ASN A 6 -11.73 -1.35 12.30
N THR A 7 -11.69 -1.07 13.62
CA THR A 7 -10.44 -1.07 14.39
C THR A 7 -10.12 -2.49 14.88
N GLU A 8 -8.84 -2.81 14.99
CA GLU A 8 -8.36 -4.09 15.52
C GLU A 8 -8.19 -4.04 17.04
N ILE A 9 -7.50 -3.00 17.52
CA ILE A 9 -7.27 -2.77 18.95
C ILE A 9 -7.60 -1.32 19.28
N VAL A 10 -8.27 -1.11 20.41
CA VAL A 10 -8.51 0.22 20.98
C VAL A 10 -7.99 0.25 22.42
N ILE A 11 -7.02 1.12 22.70
CA ILE A 11 -6.50 1.37 24.05
C ILE A 11 -6.96 2.75 24.52
N GLY A 12 -7.49 2.85 25.73
CA GLY A 12 -8.03 4.11 26.25
C GLY A 12 -9.39 4.46 25.65
N GLN A 13 -10.23 3.45 25.43
CA GLN A 13 -11.57 3.64 24.84
C GLN A 13 -12.46 4.49 25.76
N ASP A 14 -12.46 4.23 27.05
CA ASP A 14 -13.33 4.96 27.99
C ASP A 14 -12.94 6.43 28.08
N GLU A 15 -11.63 6.71 28.12
CA GLU A 15 -11.11 8.10 28.10
C GLU A 15 -11.50 8.83 26.81
N LEU A 16 -11.49 8.11 25.67
CA LEU A 16 -11.90 8.67 24.39
C LEU A 16 -13.40 8.97 24.34
N VAL A 17 -14.22 8.03 24.81
CA VAL A 17 -15.68 8.20 24.89
C VAL A 17 -16.02 9.40 25.77
N GLU A 18 -15.37 9.54 26.92
CA GLU A 18 -15.56 10.67 27.83
C GLU A 18 -15.18 12.01 27.17
N LYS A 19 -14.03 12.07 26.49
CA LYS A 19 -13.60 13.29 25.76
C LYS A 19 -14.61 13.71 24.71
N VAL A 20 -15.15 12.75 23.94
CA VAL A 20 -16.18 12.99 22.90
C VAL A 20 -17.49 13.44 23.53
N ALA A 21 -17.95 12.75 24.60
CA ALA A 21 -19.18 13.10 25.32
C ALA A 21 -19.15 14.51 25.91
N ASN A 22 -17.95 14.96 26.33
CA ASN A 22 -17.72 16.31 26.85
C ASN A 22 -17.58 17.38 25.72
N GLY A 23 -17.81 16.99 24.45
CA GLY A 23 -17.74 17.92 23.31
C GLY A 23 -16.32 18.35 22.93
N LYS A 24 -15.28 17.64 23.39
CA LYS A 24 -13.90 17.98 23.05
C LYS A 24 -13.63 17.73 21.56
N LYS A 25 -13.14 18.74 20.86
CA LYS A 25 -12.53 18.58 19.53
C LYS A 25 -11.19 17.86 19.71
N LEU A 26 -11.14 16.59 19.28
CA LEU A 26 -9.94 15.74 19.43
C LEU A 26 -8.87 16.14 18.43
N ARG A 27 -7.60 16.01 18.84
CA ARG A 27 -6.41 16.07 18.00
C ARG A 27 -6.00 14.64 17.64
N VAL A 28 -6.25 14.26 16.39
CA VAL A 28 -6.09 12.89 15.90
C VAL A 28 -4.87 12.82 15.01
N LYS A 29 -3.81 12.15 15.47
CA LYS A 29 -2.51 12.03 14.79
C LYS A 29 -2.45 10.74 13.97
N PHE A 30 -1.96 10.88 12.73
CA PHE A 30 -1.42 9.79 11.94
C PHE A 30 -0.05 10.20 11.39
N GLY A 31 0.98 9.41 11.70
CA GLY A 31 2.35 9.60 11.24
C GLY A 31 2.68 8.69 10.05
N VAL A 32 3.36 9.26 9.05
CA VAL A 32 3.88 8.53 7.89
C VAL A 32 5.31 8.93 7.60
N ASP A 33 6.18 7.94 7.41
CA ASP A 33 7.57 8.14 7.02
C ASP A 33 7.70 8.12 5.49
N PRO A 34 8.17 9.19 4.85
CA PRO A 34 8.29 9.28 3.40
C PRO A 34 9.53 8.54 2.88
N THR A 35 9.54 7.22 3.06
CA THR A 35 10.67 6.35 2.69
C THR A 35 10.71 5.94 1.22
N ARG A 36 9.64 6.17 0.47
CA ARG A 36 9.48 5.95 -0.99
C ARG A 36 8.39 6.87 -1.52
N PRO A 37 8.37 7.21 -2.83
CA PRO A 37 7.45 8.23 -3.34
C PRO A 37 5.95 7.88 -3.27
N ASP A 38 5.58 6.59 -3.16
CA ASP A 38 4.19 6.19 -3.26
C ASP A 38 3.56 5.85 -1.91
N LEU A 39 2.30 6.26 -1.70
CA LEU A 39 1.38 5.66 -0.75
C LEU A 39 0.73 4.42 -1.37
N THR A 40 0.29 3.48 -0.53
CA THR A 40 -0.36 2.24 -0.97
C THR A 40 -1.76 2.12 -0.39
N PHE A 41 -2.58 1.21 -0.93
CA PHE A 41 -3.90 0.93 -0.36
C PHE A 41 -3.84 0.41 1.09
N GLY A 42 -2.70 -0.13 1.53
CA GLY A 42 -2.47 -0.39 2.96
C GLY A 42 -2.51 0.88 3.82
N HIS A 43 -1.95 1.99 3.33
CA HIS A 43 -2.05 3.29 4.00
C HIS A 43 -3.47 3.86 3.93
N MET A 44 -4.21 3.58 2.84
CA MET A 44 -5.60 4.02 2.68
C MET A 44 -6.49 3.58 3.85
N VAL A 45 -6.25 2.41 4.42
CA VAL A 45 -6.99 1.92 5.61
C VAL A 45 -6.92 2.91 6.76
N VAL A 46 -5.71 3.40 7.06
CA VAL A 46 -5.50 4.38 8.15
C VAL A 46 -5.98 5.77 7.75
N PHE A 47 -5.78 6.18 6.48
CA PHE A 47 -6.33 7.44 5.98
C PHE A 47 -7.86 7.50 6.04
N ASN A 48 -8.55 6.39 5.72
CA ASN A 48 -10.00 6.30 5.86
C ASN A 48 -10.44 6.52 7.32
N LYS A 49 -9.70 5.96 8.28
CA LYS A 49 -9.99 6.17 9.71
C LYS A 49 -9.76 7.64 10.11
N LEU A 50 -8.66 8.25 9.68
CA LEU A 50 -8.39 9.65 9.93
C LEU A 50 -9.47 10.56 9.32
N LYS A 51 -9.90 10.24 8.09
CA LYS A 51 -11.01 10.92 7.41
C LYS A 51 -12.32 10.81 8.19
N GLN A 52 -12.62 9.65 8.76
CA GLN A 52 -13.81 9.45 9.60
C GLN A 52 -13.82 10.37 10.83
N PHE A 53 -12.69 10.55 11.50
CA PHE A 53 -12.55 11.53 12.58
C PHE A 53 -12.67 12.97 12.07
N GLN A 54 -12.09 13.27 10.91
CA GLN A 54 -12.20 14.60 10.27
C GLN A 54 -13.67 14.94 9.96
N ASP A 55 -14.42 13.98 9.41
CA ASP A 55 -15.84 14.15 9.07
C ASP A 55 -16.71 14.31 10.32
N ALA A 56 -16.34 13.68 11.43
CA ALA A 56 -16.95 13.87 12.73
C ALA A 56 -16.60 15.23 13.40
N GLY A 57 -15.84 16.08 12.73
CA GLY A 57 -15.52 17.44 13.21
C GLY A 57 -14.24 17.56 14.04
N HIS A 58 -13.46 16.49 14.17
CA HIS A 58 -12.20 16.47 14.90
C HIS A 58 -11.04 17.03 14.05
N GLU A 59 -9.93 17.40 14.70
CA GLU A 59 -8.72 17.87 14.01
C GLU A 59 -7.90 16.67 13.51
N ALA A 60 -7.80 16.53 12.19
CA ALA A 60 -6.91 15.55 11.57
C ALA A 60 -5.48 16.13 11.51
N ILE A 61 -4.52 15.46 12.10
CA ILE A 61 -3.09 15.81 12.06
C ILE A 61 -2.35 14.74 11.26
N LEU A 62 -1.88 15.13 10.07
CA LEU A 62 -0.99 14.32 9.26
C LEU A 62 0.45 14.71 9.59
N LEU A 63 1.15 13.82 10.27
CA LEU A 63 2.56 14.00 10.62
C LEU A 63 3.45 13.35 9.57
N ILE A 64 4.25 14.15 8.91
CA ILE A 64 5.32 13.67 8.04
C ILE A 64 6.56 13.41 8.90
N GLY A 65 6.94 12.16 8.99
CA GLY A 65 8.12 11.69 9.71
C GLY A 65 9.39 11.89 8.90
N ASP A 66 9.72 13.15 8.55
CA ASP A 66 10.89 13.45 7.74
C ASP A 66 12.20 13.25 8.52
N TYR A 67 12.18 13.41 9.85
CA TYR A 67 13.30 13.07 10.71
C TYR A 67 13.39 11.56 10.95
N THR A 68 12.27 10.90 11.25
CA THR A 68 12.19 9.45 11.50
C THR A 68 12.48 8.61 10.26
N ALA A 69 12.13 9.07 9.06
CA ALA A 69 12.45 8.41 7.81
C ALA A 69 13.96 8.18 7.60
N ARG A 70 14.79 9.06 8.13
CA ARG A 70 16.27 8.95 8.09
C ARG A 70 16.80 7.92 9.07
N ILE A 71 16.09 7.66 10.16
CA ILE A 71 16.41 6.63 11.15
C ILE A 71 15.94 5.26 10.66
N GLY A 72 14.73 5.20 10.11
CA GLY A 72 14.06 4.01 9.62
C GLY A 72 13.34 3.23 10.70
N ASP A 73 12.03 3.00 10.45
CA ASP A 73 11.17 2.18 11.33
C ASP A 73 11.64 0.73 11.35
N PRO A 74 12.02 0.18 12.53
CA PRO A 74 12.43 -1.22 12.66
C PRO A 74 11.25 -2.20 12.65
N SER A 75 9.97 -1.74 12.70
CA SER A 75 8.78 -2.58 12.81
C SER A 75 8.71 -3.66 11.74
N GLY A 76 8.65 -4.92 12.18
CA GLY A 76 8.45 -6.09 11.31
C GLY A 76 9.62 -6.40 10.37
N ARG A 77 10.85 -6.00 10.70
CA ARG A 77 12.05 -6.24 9.88
C ARG A 77 13.18 -6.86 10.67
N SER A 78 14.05 -7.55 9.95
CA SER A 78 15.27 -8.17 10.45
C SER A 78 16.54 -7.35 10.19
N GLU A 79 16.46 -6.30 9.36
CA GLU A 79 17.62 -5.52 8.92
C GLU A 79 17.32 -4.01 8.97
N LEU A 80 18.38 -3.20 9.19
CA LEU A 80 18.32 -1.74 9.10
C LEU A 80 17.91 -1.30 7.68
N ARG A 81 17.15 -0.22 7.61
CA ARG A 81 16.89 0.45 6.34
C ARG A 81 18.14 1.21 5.88
N PRO A 82 18.38 1.32 4.55
CA PRO A 82 19.33 2.28 4.02
C PRO A 82 18.95 3.69 4.50
N GLU A 83 19.96 4.46 4.89
CA GLU A 83 19.77 5.87 5.21
C GLU A 83 19.34 6.63 3.97
N LEU A 84 18.32 7.48 4.11
CA LEU A 84 17.86 8.39 3.07
C LEU A 84 18.48 9.77 3.29
N THR A 85 18.79 10.45 2.21
CA THR A 85 19.19 11.86 2.25
C THR A 85 18.01 12.75 2.57
N GLU A 86 18.28 13.96 3.05
CA GLU A 86 17.23 14.94 3.34
C GLU A 86 16.47 15.34 2.07
N GLU A 87 17.16 15.43 0.92
CA GLU A 87 16.55 15.71 -0.37
C GLU A 87 15.57 14.62 -0.80
N GLU A 88 15.96 13.35 -0.71
CA GLU A 88 15.09 12.21 -1.03
C GLU A 88 13.83 12.19 -0.14
N VAL A 89 14.01 12.42 1.16
CA VAL A 89 12.90 12.49 2.11
C VAL A 89 11.95 13.62 1.79
N ASN A 90 12.47 14.81 1.44
CA ASN A 90 11.64 15.97 1.09
C ASN A 90 10.86 15.74 -0.20
N GLN A 91 11.49 15.19 -1.25
CA GLN A 91 10.81 14.85 -2.49
C GLN A 91 9.69 13.83 -2.27
N ASN A 92 9.96 12.78 -1.49
CA ASN A 92 8.95 11.79 -1.15
C ASN A 92 7.81 12.40 -0.32
N ALA A 93 8.11 13.33 0.61
CA ALA A 93 7.11 13.98 1.45
C ALA A 93 6.11 14.82 0.64
N GLU A 94 6.58 15.53 -0.39
CA GLU A 94 5.71 16.30 -1.29
C GLU A 94 4.72 15.38 -2.00
N THR A 95 5.21 14.26 -2.57
CA THR A 95 4.34 13.30 -3.24
C THR A 95 3.34 12.65 -2.28
N TYR A 96 3.69 12.46 -1.00
CA TYR A 96 2.78 11.92 0.01
C TYR A 96 1.62 12.84 0.31
N LEU A 97 1.87 14.15 0.39
CA LEU A 97 0.81 15.13 0.65
C LEU A 97 -0.21 15.17 -0.49
N ASP A 98 0.25 15.21 -1.74
CA ASP A 98 -0.63 15.17 -2.91
C ASP A 98 -1.51 13.92 -2.93
N GLN A 99 -0.94 12.77 -2.59
CA GLN A 99 -1.67 11.51 -2.51
C GLN A 99 -2.63 11.45 -1.32
N ALA A 100 -2.22 11.93 -0.14
CA ALA A 100 -3.05 11.93 1.06
C ALA A 100 -4.32 12.79 0.86
N PHE A 101 -4.20 13.90 0.15
CA PHE A 101 -5.32 14.81 -0.13
C PHE A 101 -6.30 14.29 -1.20
N ARG A 102 -6.04 13.14 -1.80
CA ARG A 102 -7.09 12.40 -2.55
C ARG A 102 -8.13 11.77 -1.62
N ILE A 103 -7.80 11.63 -0.32
CA ILE A 103 -8.69 11.04 0.70
C ILE A 103 -9.11 12.09 1.74
N LEU A 104 -8.15 12.86 2.25
CA LEU A 104 -8.39 13.87 3.29
C LEU A 104 -8.80 15.22 2.68
N ASP A 105 -9.63 15.96 3.41
CA ASP A 105 -9.88 17.37 3.12
C ASP A 105 -8.67 18.22 3.57
N GLN A 106 -7.96 18.77 2.59
CA GLN A 106 -6.77 19.58 2.82
C GLN A 106 -7.03 20.77 3.74
N SER A 107 -8.18 21.44 3.57
CA SER A 107 -8.54 22.63 4.36
C SER A 107 -8.78 22.34 5.85
N ARG A 108 -9.01 21.07 6.20
CA ARG A 108 -9.32 20.57 7.53
C ARG A 108 -8.23 19.64 8.10
N THR A 109 -7.08 19.57 7.42
CA THR A 109 -5.94 18.74 7.83
C THR A 109 -4.77 19.63 8.25
N THR A 110 -4.30 19.44 9.48
CA THR A 110 -3.07 20.07 9.96
C THR A 110 -1.90 19.18 9.56
N VAL A 111 -1.03 19.68 8.69
CA VAL A 111 0.22 19.00 8.32
C VAL A 111 1.34 19.48 9.22
N ARG A 112 2.09 18.53 9.80
CA ARG A 112 3.28 18.83 10.61
C ARG A 112 4.44 17.95 10.15
N ARG A 113 5.65 18.41 10.38
CA ARG A 113 6.88 17.66 10.15
C ARG A 113 7.63 17.47 11.46
N ASN A 114 8.12 16.27 11.76
CA ASN A 114 8.79 16.06 13.03
C ASN A 114 10.22 16.65 13.07
N SER A 115 10.80 17.01 11.94
CA SER A 115 11.99 17.87 11.89
C SER A 115 11.79 19.23 12.56
N GLU A 116 10.56 19.76 12.68
CA GLU A 116 10.26 21.05 13.33
C GLU A 116 10.77 21.10 14.77
N TRP A 117 10.78 19.99 15.49
CA TRP A 117 11.27 19.90 16.87
C TRP A 117 12.57 19.10 16.99
N PHE A 118 12.75 18.01 16.25
CA PHE A 118 13.97 17.19 16.39
C PHE A 118 15.22 17.89 15.88
N SER A 119 15.12 18.72 14.84
CA SER A 119 16.28 19.50 14.38
C SER A 119 16.79 20.52 15.40
N LYS A 120 15.97 20.88 16.37
CA LYS A 120 16.31 21.83 17.46
C LYS A 120 16.70 21.13 18.76
N MET A 121 16.48 19.82 18.84
CA MET A 121 16.75 19.03 20.03
C MET A 121 18.25 18.90 20.26
N SER A 122 18.72 19.29 21.43
CA SER A 122 20.12 19.10 21.80
C SER A 122 20.44 17.64 22.11
N PHE A 123 21.72 17.29 22.11
CA PHE A 123 22.14 15.95 22.55
C PHE A 123 21.73 15.65 24.01
N ALA A 124 21.74 16.66 24.86
CA ALA A 124 21.29 16.53 26.25
C ALA A 124 19.78 16.20 26.34
N ASP A 125 18.96 16.82 25.48
CA ASP A 125 17.53 16.53 25.39
C ASP A 125 17.29 15.10 24.90
N SER A 126 18.04 14.66 23.90
CA SER A 126 17.99 13.28 23.40
C SER A 126 18.33 12.26 24.49
N LEU A 127 19.38 12.52 25.31
CA LEU A 127 19.71 11.69 26.48
C LEU A 127 18.60 11.70 27.54
N ASN A 128 17.95 12.86 27.75
CA ASN A 128 16.81 12.94 28.67
C ASN A 128 15.61 12.12 28.16
N LEU A 129 15.39 12.09 26.84
CA LEU A 129 14.36 11.27 26.25
C LEU A 129 14.65 9.77 26.41
N THR A 130 15.91 9.34 26.20
CA THR A 130 16.30 7.91 26.39
C THR A 130 16.12 7.42 27.82
N ARG A 131 16.25 8.30 28.84
CA ARG A 131 16.01 7.93 30.24
C ARG A 131 14.57 7.50 30.53
N LYS A 132 13.63 7.82 29.64
CA LYS A 132 12.20 7.50 29.80
C LYS A 132 11.86 6.05 29.42
N MET A 133 12.84 5.31 28.89
CA MET A 133 12.62 3.95 28.41
C MET A 133 13.80 3.05 28.83
N THR A 134 13.51 1.82 29.20
CA THR A 134 14.55 0.83 29.51
C THR A 134 14.74 -0.14 28.35
N VAL A 135 15.93 -0.74 28.26
CA VAL A 135 16.22 -1.81 27.29
C VAL A 135 15.26 -2.99 27.47
N ALA A 136 14.96 -3.36 28.74
CA ALA A 136 14.02 -4.43 29.03
C ALA A 136 12.63 -4.15 28.41
N ARG A 137 12.15 -2.91 28.49
CA ARG A 137 10.88 -2.50 27.88
C ARG A 137 10.92 -2.55 26.37
N MET A 138 12.05 -2.14 25.74
CA MET A 138 12.22 -2.23 24.29
C MET A 138 12.18 -3.68 23.81
N LEU A 139 12.76 -4.61 24.59
CA LEU A 139 12.77 -6.05 24.27
C LEU A 139 11.40 -6.75 24.48
N GLU A 140 10.37 -6.05 24.96
CA GLU A 140 8.99 -6.57 24.93
C GLU A 140 8.39 -6.56 23.52
N ARG A 141 8.97 -5.79 22.61
CA ARG A 141 8.55 -5.75 21.22
C ARG A 141 9.04 -7.00 20.49
N ASP A 142 8.12 -7.72 19.82
CA ASP A 142 8.39 -9.05 19.27
C ASP A 142 9.57 -9.12 18.31
N ASP A 143 9.76 -8.13 17.44
CA ASP A 143 10.87 -8.10 16.50
C ASP A 143 12.23 -7.92 17.20
N PHE A 144 12.32 -7.03 18.19
CA PHE A 144 13.53 -6.88 19.00
C PHE A 144 13.81 -8.12 19.82
N LYS A 145 12.78 -8.70 20.45
CA LYS A 145 12.89 -9.93 21.23
C LYS A 145 13.43 -11.08 20.37
N ASN A 146 12.81 -11.31 19.21
CA ASN A 146 13.21 -12.39 18.30
C ASN A 146 14.66 -12.21 17.80
N ARG A 147 15.06 -10.98 17.45
CA ARG A 147 16.43 -10.68 17.02
C ARG A 147 17.42 -10.86 18.16
N PHE A 148 17.07 -10.42 19.37
CA PHE A 148 17.91 -10.60 20.54
C PHE A 148 18.11 -12.08 20.90
N GLU A 149 17.04 -12.88 20.92
CA GLU A 149 17.08 -14.32 21.20
C GLU A 149 17.82 -15.10 20.10
N SER A 150 17.78 -14.62 18.85
CA SER A 150 18.48 -15.21 17.71
C SER A 150 19.92 -14.69 17.53
N ASN A 151 20.43 -13.89 18.47
CA ASN A 151 21.75 -13.24 18.39
C ASN A 151 21.94 -12.40 17.12
N GLN A 152 20.87 -11.81 16.57
CA GLN A 152 20.95 -10.88 15.47
C GLN A 152 21.24 -9.46 15.97
N PRO A 153 22.03 -8.66 15.24
CA PRO A 153 22.40 -7.32 15.68
C PRO A 153 21.18 -6.41 15.77
N ILE A 154 21.11 -5.60 16.82
CA ILE A 154 20.14 -4.53 17.00
C ILE A 154 20.92 -3.23 17.18
N SER A 155 20.74 -2.27 16.32
CA SER A 155 21.40 -0.97 16.44
C SER A 155 20.78 -0.14 17.56
N MET A 156 21.60 0.64 18.27
CA MET A 156 21.11 1.57 19.29
C MET A 156 20.12 2.59 18.74
N VAL A 157 20.28 2.99 17.47
CA VAL A 157 19.37 3.93 16.81
C VAL A 157 17.98 3.35 16.60
N GLU A 158 17.85 2.04 16.42
CA GLU A 158 16.56 1.37 16.31
C GLU A 158 15.74 1.45 17.61
N PHE A 159 16.40 1.45 18.78
CA PHE A 159 15.74 1.69 20.06
C PHE A 159 15.29 3.14 20.24
N MET A 160 15.88 4.08 19.51
CA MET A 160 15.44 5.48 19.54
C MET A 160 14.13 5.69 18.77
N TYR A 161 13.86 4.90 17.72
CA TYR A 161 12.71 5.11 16.86
C TYR A 161 11.36 5.16 17.61
N PRO A 162 11.00 4.19 18.47
CA PRO A 162 9.76 4.25 19.24
C PRO A 162 9.67 5.46 20.18
N LEU A 163 10.80 5.91 20.72
CA LEU A 163 10.84 7.10 21.56
C LEU A 163 10.59 8.38 20.79
N ILE A 164 11.17 8.50 19.59
CA ILE A 164 11.00 9.65 18.71
C ILE A 164 9.55 9.72 18.25
N GLN A 165 8.97 8.63 17.75
CA GLN A 165 7.55 8.56 17.38
C GLN A 165 6.64 8.90 18.58
N GLY A 166 6.97 8.39 19.76
CA GLY A 166 6.22 8.66 20.98
C GLY A 166 6.31 10.15 21.40
N TYR A 167 7.46 10.77 21.21
CA TYR A 167 7.65 12.18 21.52
C TYR A 167 6.89 13.12 20.58
N ASP A 168 6.67 12.72 19.33
CA ASP A 168 5.76 13.39 18.39
C ASP A 168 4.38 13.59 19.04
N SER A 169 3.86 12.57 19.72
CA SER A 169 2.55 12.64 20.40
C SER A 169 2.52 13.62 21.56
N VAL A 170 3.66 13.80 22.24
CA VAL A 170 3.83 14.80 23.29
C VAL A 170 3.79 16.22 22.71
N ILE A 171 4.60 16.48 21.69
CA ILE A 171 4.68 17.81 21.05
C ILE A 171 3.34 18.20 20.40
N LEU A 172 2.70 17.22 19.75
CA LEU A 172 1.41 17.43 19.11
C LEU A 172 0.25 17.43 20.11
N GLU A 173 0.47 17.13 21.38
CA GLU A 173 -0.58 16.98 22.39
C GLU A 173 -1.75 16.12 21.86
N SER A 174 -1.43 15.03 21.18
CA SER A 174 -2.44 14.21 20.49
C SER A 174 -3.39 13.55 21.50
N ASP A 175 -4.69 13.60 21.21
CA ASP A 175 -5.73 12.90 21.96
C ASP A 175 -5.92 11.47 21.49
N VAL A 176 -5.63 11.24 20.21
CA VAL A 176 -5.74 9.95 19.53
C VAL A 176 -4.56 9.77 18.59
N GLU A 177 -3.98 8.58 18.59
CA GLU A 177 -3.03 8.15 17.56
C GLU A 177 -3.60 6.95 16.82
N ILE A 178 -3.56 7.00 15.48
CA ILE A 178 -4.05 5.94 14.60
C ILE A 178 -2.85 5.36 13.84
N GLY A 179 -2.81 4.04 13.69
CA GLY A 179 -1.77 3.36 12.91
C GLY A 179 -2.16 1.94 12.52
N GLY A 180 -1.33 1.25 11.76
CA GLY A 180 -1.45 -0.20 11.57
C GLY A 180 -1.19 -0.97 12.87
N SER A 181 -1.67 -2.20 12.97
CA SER A 181 -1.45 -3.02 14.19
C SER A 181 0.03 -3.30 14.47
N ASP A 182 0.87 -3.26 13.46
CA ASP A 182 2.33 -3.35 13.61
C ASP A 182 2.97 -2.14 14.30
N GLN A 183 2.24 -1.02 14.45
CA GLN A 183 2.68 0.20 15.12
C GLN A 183 2.26 0.30 16.59
N LEU A 184 1.50 -0.69 17.11
CA LEU A 184 0.92 -0.64 18.45
C LEU A 184 1.96 -0.30 19.54
N PHE A 185 3.11 -0.95 19.52
CA PHE A 185 4.17 -0.71 20.53
C PHE A 185 4.63 0.75 20.50
N ASN A 186 4.91 1.30 19.33
CA ASN A 186 5.38 2.68 19.19
C ASN A 186 4.34 3.70 19.68
N MET A 187 3.07 3.46 19.35
CA MET A 187 1.96 4.32 19.81
C MET A 187 1.77 4.24 21.33
N LEU A 188 1.99 3.07 21.95
CA LEU A 188 1.95 2.90 23.42
C LEU A 188 3.10 3.63 24.10
N VAL A 189 4.26 3.73 23.45
CA VAL A 189 5.38 4.57 23.95
C VAL A 189 4.94 6.03 24.03
N GLY A 190 4.25 6.55 23.02
CA GLY A 190 3.69 7.91 23.05
C GLY A 190 2.74 8.14 24.21
N ARG A 191 1.81 7.21 24.42
CA ARG A 191 0.87 7.24 25.56
C ARG A 191 1.61 7.21 26.92
N ALA A 192 2.69 6.44 27.04
CA ALA A 192 3.52 6.36 28.25
C ALA A 192 4.28 7.67 28.48
N LEU A 193 4.87 8.25 27.44
CA LEU A 193 5.59 9.53 27.54
C LEU A 193 4.66 10.68 27.96
N GLN A 194 3.45 10.76 27.41
CA GLN A 194 2.45 11.76 27.82
C GLN A 194 2.14 11.62 29.33
N LYS A 195 1.91 10.41 29.83
CA LYS A 195 1.68 10.15 31.27
C LYS A 195 2.86 10.61 32.11
N ASP A 196 4.09 10.27 31.71
CA ASP A 196 5.30 10.67 32.44
C ASP A 196 5.48 12.19 32.48
N MET A 197 5.03 12.88 31.42
CA MET A 197 5.02 14.35 31.35
C MET A 197 3.76 14.99 31.95
N LYS A 198 2.95 14.21 32.68
CA LYS A 198 1.71 14.66 33.36
C LYS A 198 0.66 15.23 32.40
N MET A 199 0.66 14.77 31.16
CA MET A 199 -0.35 15.07 30.16
C MET A 199 -1.46 14.02 30.20
N ALA A 200 -2.66 14.36 29.72
CA ALA A 200 -3.70 13.40 29.46
C ALA A 200 -3.22 12.43 28.35
N PRO A 201 -3.20 11.12 28.60
CA PRO A 201 -2.68 10.17 27.62
C PRO A 201 -3.60 10.06 26.41
N GLN A 202 -2.99 9.90 25.24
CA GLN A 202 -3.72 9.63 24.00
C GLN A 202 -4.40 8.25 24.04
N SER A 203 -5.53 8.13 23.36
CA SER A 203 -6.06 6.83 22.98
C SER A 203 -5.33 6.30 21.75
N VAL A 204 -5.18 4.99 21.66
CA VAL A 204 -4.49 4.33 20.55
C VAL A 204 -5.49 3.47 19.80
N LEU A 205 -5.61 3.67 18.49
CA LEU A 205 -6.45 2.89 17.60
C LEU A 205 -5.58 2.22 16.54
N THR A 206 -5.56 0.89 16.53
CA THR A 206 -4.91 0.16 15.46
C THR A 206 -5.91 -0.28 14.40
N MET A 207 -5.46 -0.20 13.16
CA MET A 207 -6.19 -0.71 12.02
C MET A 207 -5.61 -2.05 11.57
N PRO A 208 -6.45 -2.99 11.10
CA PRO A 208 -5.97 -4.22 10.51
C PRO A 208 -5.02 -3.95 9.34
N LEU A 209 -4.02 -4.80 9.18
CA LEU A 209 -3.10 -4.74 8.06
C LEU A 209 -3.76 -5.34 6.81
N LEU A 210 -3.88 -4.55 5.76
CA LEU A 210 -4.45 -5.02 4.50
C LEU A 210 -3.53 -6.07 3.87
N VAL A 211 -4.10 -7.21 3.47
CA VAL A 211 -3.38 -8.27 2.76
C VAL A 211 -3.01 -7.80 1.35
N GLY A 212 -1.80 -8.08 0.92
CA GLY A 212 -1.32 -7.70 -0.41
C GLY A 212 -1.83 -8.62 -1.54
N LEU A 213 -1.37 -8.33 -2.76
CA LEU A 213 -1.77 -9.06 -3.97
C LEU A 213 -1.38 -10.55 -3.94
N ASP A 214 -0.39 -10.92 -3.13
CA ASP A 214 0.03 -12.30 -2.91
C ASP A 214 -0.98 -13.12 -2.07
N GLY A 215 -1.95 -12.47 -1.45
CA GLY A 215 -3.02 -13.09 -0.67
C GLY A 215 -2.61 -13.63 0.70
N THR A 216 -1.39 -13.38 1.16
CA THR A 216 -0.85 -13.95 2.41
C THR A 216 -0.16 -12.94 3.30
N ARG A 217 0.72 -12.11 2.76
CA ARG A 217 1.49 -11.11 3.51
C ARG A 217 0.77 -9.77 3.50
N LYS A 218 1.06 -8.94 4.51
CA LYS A 218 0.58 -7.56 4.50
C LYS A 218 1.00 -6.83 3.22
N MET A 219 0.16 -5.95 2.73
CA MET A 219 0.47 -5.10 1.59
C MET A 219 1.66 -4.20 1.92
N SER A 220 2.72 -4.30 1.12
CA SER A 220 3.94 -3.55 1.33
C SER A 220 4.74 -3.37 0.04
N LYS A 221 5.32 -2.18 -0.13
CA LYS A 221 6.27 -1.88 -1.21
C LYS A 221 7.50 -2.80 -1.19
N SER A 222 7.90 -3.27 0.00
CA SER A 222 9.06 -4.18 0.15
C SER A 222 8.80 -5.59 -0.33
N TYR A 223 7.54 -5.99 -0.39
CA TYR A 223 7.12 -7.31 -0.89
C TYR A 223 6.61 -7.27 -2.32
N ASP A 224 6.62 -6.10 -2.96
CA ASP A 224 6.10 -5.87 -4.31
C ASP A 224 4.67 -6.44 -4.53
N ASN A 225 3.85 -6.43 -3.47
CA ASN A 225 2.50 -6.98 -3.45
C ASN A 225 1.43 -5.90 -3.23
N TYR A 226 1.63 -4.70 -3.75
CA TYR A 226 0.86 -3.52 -3.41
C TYR A 226 0.12 -2.89 -4.60
N ILE A 227 -0.90 -2.10 -4.27
CA ILE A 227 -1.55 -1.14 -5.16
C ILE A 227 -1.13 0.25 -4.69
N ALA A 228 -0.52 1.04 -5.59
CA ALA A 228 -0.11 2.39 -5.29
C ALA A 228 -1.25 3.39 -5.54
N PHE A 229 -1.25 4.52 -4.84
CA PHE A 229 -2.17 5.62 -5.12
C PHE A 229 -1.94 6.25 -6.50
N ASN A 230 -0.70 6.17 -6.99
CA ASN A 230 -0.28 6.68 -8.30
C ASN A 230 -0.30 5.63 -9.41
N ASP A 231 -0.77 4.40 -9.15
CA ASP A 231 -1.01 3.43 -10.22
C ASP A 231 -2.02 4.01 -11.23
N THR A 232 -1.88 3.65 -12.49
CA THR A 232 -2.86 4.02 -13.52
C THR A 232 -4.23 3.41 -13.20
N SER A 233 -5.32 3.97 -13.76
CA SER A 233 -6.67 3.41 -13.61
C SER A 233 -6.71 1.94 -14.01
N LYS A 234 -6.04 1.61 -15.11
CA LYS A 234 -5.91 0.24 -15.62
C LYS A 234 -5.16 -0.68 -14.65
N ASP A 235 -4.07 -0.20 -14.03
CA ASP A 235 -3.31 -0.98 -13.07
C ASP A 235 -4.11 -1.17 -11.78
N ILE A 236 -4.76 -0.13 -11.25
CA ILE A 236 -5.63 -0.25 -10.06
C ILE A 236 -6.71 -1.29 -10.34
N PHE A 237 -7.45 -1.15 -11.43
CA PHE A 237 -8.52 -2.08 -11.80
C PHE A 237 -7.99 -3.52 -11.95
N GLY A 238 -6.93 -3.70 -12.73
CA GLY A 238 -6.32 -5.01 -12.98
C GLY A 238 -5.75 -5.69 -11.75
N LYS A 239 -5.07 -4.93 -10.87
CA LYS A 239 -4.54 -5.43 -9.60
C LYS A 239 -5.66 -5.86 -8.67
N ILE A 240 -6.75 -5.09 -8.55
CA ILE A 240 -7.91 -5.48 -7.73
C ILE A 240 -8.56 -6.75 -8.30
N MET A 241 -8.72 -6.86 -9.61
CA MET A 241 -9.23 -8.08 -10.24
C MET A 241 -8.36 -9.32 -9.97
N SER A 242 -7.08 -9.13 -9.60
CA SER A 242 -6.14 -10.22 -9.33
C SER A 242 -6.12 -10.71 -7.88
N ILE A 243 -6.70 -9.97 -6.92
CA ILE A 243 -6.73 -10.41 -5.52
C ILE A 243 -7.49 -11.73 -5.34
N SER A 244 -7.20 -12.47 -4.28
CA SER A 244 -7.96 -13.67 -3.93
C SER A 244 -9.38 -13.32 -3.49
N ASP A 245 -10.32 -14.26 -3.67
CA ASP A 245 -11.71 -14.05 -3.23
C ASP A 245 -11.80 -13.90 -1.70
N ASN A 246 -10.88 -14.52 -0.97
CA ASN A 246 -10.81 -14.36 0.49
C ASN A 246 -10.39 -12.92 0.90
N ALA A 247 -9.46 -12.31 0.19
CA ALA A 247 -9.03 -10.94 0.47
C ALA A 247 -10.10 -9.89 0.09
N MET A 248 -10.97 -10.19 -0.86
CA MET A 248 -11.97 -9.26 -1.39
C MET A 248 -12.87 -8.68 -0.28
N THR A 249 -13.31 -9.51 0.66
CA THR A 249 -14.17 -9.07 1.77
C THR A 249 -13.50 -8.00 2.65
N GLU A 250 -12.19 -8.15 2.90
CA GLU A 250 -11.44 -7.17 3.68
C GLU A 250 -11.23 -5.87 2.91
N PHE A 251 -11.03 -5.93 1.61
CA PHE A 251 -10.97 -4.74 0.77
C PHE A 251 -12.28 -3.95 0.83
N TYR A 252 -13.42 -4.59 0.73
CA TYR A 252 -14.72 -3.94 0.91
C TYR A 252 -14.84 -3.29 2.29
N ARG A 253 -14.52 -4.04 3.36
CA ARG A 253 -14.61 -3.56 4.73
C ARG A 253 -13.68 -2.39 5.01
N LEU A 254 -12.40 -2.53 4.69
CA LEU A 254 -11.34 -1.58 5.10
C LEU A 254 -11.18 -0.39 4.15
N LEU A 255 -11.42 -0.59 2.85
CA LEU A 255 -11.19 0.47 1.85
C LEU A 255 -12.47 1.20 1.48
N LEU A 256 -13.62 0.52 1.43
CA LEU A 256 -14.91 1.13 1.11
C LEU A 256 -15.79 1.38 2.34
N GLY A 257 -15.45 0.81 3.49
CA GLY A 257 -16.24 0.96 4.72
C GLY A 257 -17.57 0.20 4.70
N SER A 258 -17.66 -0.87 3.89
CA SER A 258 -18.88 -1.67 3.76
C SER A 258 -19.30 -2.28 5.08
N SER A 259 -20.59 -2.28 5.35
CA SER A 259 -21.19 -2.89 6.55
C SER A 259 -21.14 -4.43 6.50
N GLU A 260 -21.37 -5.09 7.62
CA GLU A 260 -21.43 -6.56 7.65
C GLU A 260 -22.65 -7.09 6.86
N GLU A 261 -23.72 -6.30 6.77
CA GLU A 261 -24.87 -6.58 5.92
C GLU A 261 -24.50 -6.56 4.44
N ASP A 262 -23.81 -5.48 3.99
CA ASP A 262 -23.32 -5.37 2.60
C ASP A 262 -22.38 -6.52 2.26
N ILE A 263 -21.47 -6.87 3.18
CA ILE A 263 -20.52 -7.97 3.01
C ILE A 263 -21.24 -9.31 2.91
N SER A 264 -22.29 -9.51 3.70
CA SER A 264 -23.12 -10.73 3.63
C SER A 264 -23.83 -10.85 2.28
N GLU A 265 -24.36 -9.75 1.76
CA GLU A 265 -24.97 -9.72 0.42
C GLU A 265 -23.95 -10.01 -0.68
N LEU A 266 -22.75 -9.45 -0.58
CA LEU A 266 -21.64 -9.69 -1.54
C LEU A 266 -21.23 -11.17 -1.60
N LYS A 267 -21.24 -11.87 -0.46
CA LYS A 267 -20.92 -13.30 -0.41
C LYS A 267 -21.94 -14.18 -1.14
N ASN A 268 -23.15 -13.69 -1.34
CA ASN A 268 -24.20 -14.39 -2.09
C ASN A 268 -24.13 -14.12 -3.60
N GLN A 269 -23.29 -13.17 -4.03
CA GLN A 269 -23.08 -12.86 -5.45
C GLN A 269 -22.00 -13.73 -6.05
N HIS A 270 -21.95 -13.79 -7.40
CA HIS A 270 -20.83 -14.44 -8.10
C HIS A 270 -19.53 -13.68 -7.79
N PRO A 271 -18.45 -14.34 -7.33
CA PRO A 271 -17.21 -13.66 -6.91
C PRO A 271 -16.63 -12.71 -7.97
N MET A 272 -16.75 -13.07 -9.26
CA MET A 272 -16.28 -12.22 -10.35
C MET A 272 -17.03 -10.89 -10.42
N GLU A 273 -18.36 -10.89 -10.22
CA GLU A 273 -19.16 -9.67 -10.27
C GLU A 273 -18.91 -8.79 -9.04
N ALA A 274 -18.81 -9.39 -7.85
CA ALA A 274 -18.40 -8.67 -6.66
C ALA A 274 -17.01 -8.03 -6.82
N LYS A 275 -16.05 -8.75 -7.42
CA LYS A 275 -14.71 -8.23 -7.66
C LYS A 275 -14.69 -7.09 -8.69
N LYS A 276 -15.47 -7.19 -9.77
CA LYS A 276 -15.64 -6.11 -10.74
C LYS A 276 -16.21 -4.85 -10.09
N LYS A 277 -17.22 -5.02 -9.23
CA LYS A 277 -17.81 -3.92 -8.48
C LYS A 277 -16.77 -3.25 -7.57
N LEU A 278 -15.98 -4.03 -6.82
CA LEU A 278 -14.89 -3.52 -5.98
C LEU A 278 -13.87 -2.74 -6.82
N ALA A 279 -13.44 -3.30 -7.95
CA ALA A 279 -12.48 -2.67 -8.84
C ALA A 279 -13.03 -1.35 -9.41
N PHE A 280 -14.30 -1.35 -9.82
CA PHE A 280 -14.98 -0.15 -10.29
C PHE A 280 -15.02 0.94 -9.21
N GLU A 281 -15.52 0.64 -8.02
CA GLU A 281 -15.69 1.61 -6.94
C GLU A 281 -14.34 2.20 -6.47
N LEU A 282 -13.31 1.36 -6.32
CA LEU A 282 -11.98 1.84 -5.94
C LEU A 282 -11.31 2.64 -7.06
N THR A 283 -11.46 2.24 -8.33
CA THR A 283 -10.94 3.02 -9.47
C THR A 283 -11.64 4.38 -9.57
N ALA A 284 -12.98 4.40 -9.45
CA ALA A 284 -13.77 5.65 -9.46
C ALA A 284 -13.36 6.61 -8.33
N ARG A 285 -12.97 6.08 -7.17
CA ARG A 285 -12.53 6.92 -6.04
C ARG A 285 -11.20 7.63 -6.29
N PHE A 286 -10.30 7.03 -7.06
CA PHE A 286 -8.98 7.59 -7.37
C PHE A 286 -8.96 8.41 -8.67
N TYR A 287 -9.92 8.16 -9.55
CA TYR A 287 -10.07 8.85 -10.84
C TYR A 287 -11.46 9.49 -10.92
N ASP A 288 -12.36 8.90 -11.73
CA ASP A 288 -13.76 9.29 -11.87
C ASP A 288 -14.60 8.09 -12.35
N LEU A 289 -15.92 8.29 -12.37
CA LEU A 289 -16.87 7.25 -12.78
C LEU A 289 -16.70 6.82 -14.24
N ASP A 290 -16.43 7.77 -15.13
CA ASP A 290 -16.30 7.51 -16.57
C ASP A 290 -15.03 6.67 -16.85
N THR A 291 -13.93 7.02 -16.20
CA THR A 291 -12.68 6.25 -16.26
C THR A 291 -12.87 4.84 -15.71
N ALA A 292 -13.52 4.70 -14.55
CA ALA A 292 -13.80 3.38 -13.98
C ALA A 292 -14.72 2.53 -14.88
N GLN A 293 -15.71 3.14 -15.53
CA GLN A 293 -16.59 2.46 -16.47
C GLN A 293 -15.81 1.97 -17.70
N LYS A 294 -14.91 2.79 -18.24
CA LYS A 294 -14.03 2.41 -19.35
C LYS A 294 -13.19 1.18 -19.01
N GLU A 295 -12.56 1.16 -17.81
CA GLU A 295 -11.75 0.02 -17.38
C GLU A 295 -12.60 -1.26 -17.17
N LEU A 296 -13.81 -1.12 -16.64
CA LEU A 296 -14.77 -2.23 -16.50
C LEU A 296 -15.17 -2.81 -17.85
N ASP A 297 -15.48 -1.95 -18.84
CA ASP A 297 -15.87 -2.35 -20.18
C ASP A 297 -14.72 -3.02 -20.93
N GLU A 298 -13.51 -2.46 -20.83
CA GLU A 298 -12.30 -3.04 -21.41
C GLU A 298 -12.02 -4.41 -20.78
N PHE A 299 -12.02 -4.52 -19.46
CA PHE A 299 -11.82 -5.79 -18.77
C PHE A 299 -12.88 -6.83 -19.20
N SER A 300 -14.14 -6.43 -19.27
CA SER A 300 -15.23 -7.32 -19.64
C SER A 300 -15.12 -7.78 -21.10
N SER A 301 -14.69 -6.93 -22.00
CA SER A 301 -14.49 -7.27 -23.42
C SER A 301 -13.34 -8.25 -23.62
N VAL A 302 -12.22 -8.01 -22.93
CA VAL A 302 -11.01 -8.85 -23.02
C VAL A 302 -11.21 -10.23 -22.39
N PHE A 303 -11.77 -10.28 -21.18
CA PHE A 303 -11.81 -11.52 -20.38
C PHE A 303 -13.12 -12.28 -20.53
N SER A 304 -14.26 -11.63 -20.74
CA SER A 304 -15.55 -12.30 -20.90
C SER A 304 -15.88 -12.64 -22.35
N LYS A 305 -15.47 -11.83 -23.32
CA LYS A 305 -15.74 -12.03 -24.75
C LYS A 305 -14.51 -12.51 -25.53
N GLY A 306 -13.34 -12.60 -24.89
CA GLY A 306 -12.09 -13.01 -25.54
C GLY A 306 -11.59 -12.00 -26.59
N MET A 307 -12.04 -10.76 -26.53
CA MET A 307 -11.58 -9.69 -27.42
C MET A 307 -10.17 -9.26 -27.05
N THR A 308 -9.51 -8.62 -27.99
CA THR A 308 -8.16 -8.09 -27.84
C THR A 308 -8.23 -6.74 -27.14
N PRO A 309 -7.35 -6.42 -26.17
CA PRO A 309 -7.29 -5.09 -25.56
C PRO A 309 -7.01 -4.00 -26.61
N ASP A 310 -7.60 -2.82 -26.44
CA ASP A 310 -7.36 -1.69 -27.33
C ASP A 310 -5.91 -1.18 -27.21
N GLU A 311 -5.33 -1.21 -25.99
CA GLU A 311 -3.95 -0.87 -25.72
C GLU A 311 -3.13 -2.10 -25.30
N MET A 312 -2.05 -2.36 -26.02
CA MET A 312 -1.10 -3.43 -25.71
C MET A 312 0.33 -3.06 -26.12
N PRO A 313 1.37 -3.62 -25.49
CA PRO A 313 2.75 -3.44 -25.90
C PRO A 313 2.93 -3.80 -27.37
N SER A 314 3.54 -2.86 -28.13
CA SER A 314 3.80 -3.03 -29.55
C SER A 314 5.30 -3.21 -29.79
N PHE A 315 5.67 -4.22 -30.58
CA PHE A 315 7.05 -4.51 -30.93
C PHE A 315 7.20 -4.58 -32.45
N SER A 316 8.13 -3.79 -33.00
CA SER A 316 8.48 -3.88 -34.41
C SER A 316 9.34 -5.10 -34.68
N MET A 317 8.96 -5.95 -35.61
CA MET A 317 9.75 -7.11 -36.01
C MET A 317 11.14 -6.71 -36.51
N LYS A 318 11.27 -5.57 -37.17
CA LYS A 318 12.56 -5.03 -37.64
C LYS A 318 13.47 -4.64 -36.47
N GLN A 319 12.90 -4.06 -35.41
CA GLN A 319 13.65 -3.64 -34.21
C GLN A 319 14.11 -4.82 -33.35
N LEU A 320 13.36 -5.94 -33.36
CA LEU A 320 13.74 -7.14 -32.61
C LEU A 320 15.04 -7.79 -33.14
N ASN A 321 15.38 -7.56 -34.40
CA ASN A 321 16.62 -8.01 -35.06
C ASN A 321 17.01 -9.46 -34.74
N LEU A 322 16.10 -10.40 -34.93
CA LEU A 322 16.28 -11.80 -34.59
C LEU A 322 16.80 -12.59 -35.80
N GLU A 323 17.76 -13.49 -35.59
CA GLU A 323 18.22 -14.42 -36.64
C GLU A 323 17.10 -15.35 -37.12
N LYS A 324 16.19 -15.72 -36.18
CA LYS A 324 15.04 -16.58 -36.46
C LYS A 324 13.81 -16.06 -35.69
N TYR A 325 12.78 -15.72 -36.43
CA TYR A 325 11.51 -15.23 -35.88
C TYR A 325 10.61 -16.38 -35.43
N SER A 326 11.11 -17.23 -34.52
CA SER A 326 10.29 -18.23 -33.86
C SER A 326 9.47 -17.58 -32.73
N MET A 327 8.30 -18.15 -32.40
CA MET A 327 7.45 -17.66 -31.33
C MET A 327 8.23 -17.57 -30.01
N LEU A 328 9.08 -18.56 -29.71
CA LEU A 328 9.93 -18.56 -28.51
C LEU A 328 10.89 -17.34 -28.50
N ASN A 329 11.57 -17.07 -29.62
CA ASN A 329 12.54 -15.96 -29.68
C ASN A 329 11.85 -14.60 -29.62
N ILE A 330 10.73 -14.44 -30.31
CA ILE A 330 9.93 -13.20 -30.27
C ILE A 330 9.51 -12.90 -28.83
N LEU A 331 8.85 -13.86 -28.14
CA LEU A 331 8.40 -13.67 -26.77
C LEU A 331 9.57 -13.43 -25.80
N ALA A 332 10.71 -14.09 -26.02
CA ALA A 332 11.91 -13.87 -25.19
C ALA A 332 12.50 -12.45 -25.35
N SER A 333 12.42 -11.88 -26.56
CA SER A 333 12.96 -10.53 -26.83
C SER A 333 12.09 -9.39 -26.32
N THR A 334 10.81 -9.66 -25.95
CA THR A 334 9.90 -8.65 -25.40
C THR A 334 10.26 -8.22 -23.97
N GLY A 335 11.04 -9.02 -23.23
CA GLY A 335 11.33 -8.76 -21.82
C GLY A 335 10.17 -8.97 -20.85
N LEU A 336 9.02 -9.44 -21.34
CA LEU A 336 7.80 -9.64 -20.53
C LEU A 336 7.77 -10.98 -19.77
N PHE A 337 8.80 -11.80 -19.93
CA PHE A 337 8.90 -13.13 -19.33
C PHE A 337 10.23 -13.32 -18.60
N GLU A 338 10.19 -14.00 -17.47
CA GLU A 338 11.37 -14.23 -16.63
C GLU A 338 12.43 -15.12 -17.29
N SER A 339 12.00 -16.08 -18.13
CA SER A 339 12.94 -17.00 -18.79
C SER A 339 12.38 -17.65 -20.06
N LYS A 340 13.29 -18.06 -20.96
CA LYS A 340 12.92 -18.89 -22.13
C LYS A 340 12.26 -20.23 -21.74
N GLY A 341 12.59 -20.77 -20.57
CA GLY A 341 11.97 -21.99 -20.06
C GLY A 341 10.50 -21.82 -19.69
N GLN A 342 10.13 -20.66 -19.14
CA GLN A 342 8.75 -20.30 -18.87
C GLN A 342 7.95 -20.18 -20.17
N ILE A 343 8.48 -19.47 -21.16
CA ILE A 343 7.86 -19.30 -22.47
C ILE A 343 7.64 -20.65 -23.15
N ARG A 344 8.66 -21.52 -23.17
CA ARG A 344 8.58 -22.85 -23.79
C ARG A 344 7.48 -23.69 -23.18
N ARG A 345 7.38 -23.73 -21.85
CA ARG A 345 6.30 -24.44 -21.15
C ARG A 345 4.94 -23.89 -21.51
N LEU A 346 4.80 -22.56 -21.55
CA LEU A 346 3.55 -21.89 -21.88
C LEU A 346 3.07 -22.23 -23.30
N ILE A 347 3.99 -22.26 -24.28
CA ILE A 347 3.68 -22.64 -25.66
C ILE A 347 3.23 -24.11 -25.74
N ILE A 348 4.01 -25.03 -25.18
CA ILE A 348 3.71 -26.48 -25.20
C ILE A 348 2.35 -26.79 -24.54
N GLN A 349 2.00 -26.06 -23.49
CA GLN A 349 0.70 -26.15 -22.81
C GLN A 349 -0.45 -25.54 -23.63
N GLY A 350 -0.16 -24.95 -24.80
CA GLY A 350 -1.13 -24.28 -25.65
C GLY A 350 -1.67 -22.95 -25.10
N GLY A 351 -0.87 -22.34 -24.20
CA GLY A 351 -1.18 -21.03 -23.64
C GLY A 351 -0.84 -19.87 -24.54
N VAL A 352 -0.31 -20.10 -25.75
CA VAL A 352 0.04 -19.04 -26.71
C VAL A 352 -0.85 -19.15 -27.95
N LYS A 353 -1.38 -17.99 -28.39
CA LYS A 353 -2.18 -17.84 -29.61
C LYS A 353 -1.61 -16.73 -30.48
N LEU A 354 -1.55 -16.92 -31.76
CA LEU A 354 -1.23 -15.90 -32.78
C LEU A 354 -2.50 -15.62 -33.59
N ASN A 355 -2.98 -14.39 -33.58
CA ASN A 355 -4.22 -13.97 -34.24
C ASN A 355 -5.43 -14.87 -33.91
N GLY A 356 -5.48 -15.38 -32.68
CA GLY A 356 -6.53 -16.27 -32.20
C GLY A 356 -6.23 -17.77 -32.39
N GLU A 357 -5.30 -18.14 -33.27
CA GLU A 357 -4.90 -19.54 -33.50
C GLU A 357 -3.89 -20.01 -32.47
N ARG A 358 -4.11 -21.20 -31.90
CA ARG A 358 -3.23 -21.80 -30.90
C ARG A 358 -1.91 -22.27 -31.53
N LEU A 359 -0.83 -21.94 -30.83
CA LEU A 359 0.51 -22.44 -31.13
C LEU A 359 0.98 -23.35 -29.98
N ASP A 360 1.46 -24.54 -30.33
CA ASP A 360 1.95 -25.55 -29.38
C ASP A 360 3.43 -25.95 -29.61
N GLU A 361 4.02 -25.46 -30.71
CA GLU A 361 5.43 -25.66 -31.02
C GLU A 361 6.24 -24.37 -30.77
N PRO A 362 7.23 -24.35 -29.85
CA PRO A 362 8.04 -23.20 -29.54
C PRO A 362 8.81 -22.60 -30.73
N GLU A 363 9.18 -23.47 -31.68
CA GLU A 363 9.93 -23.10 -32.87
C GLU A 363 9.06 -22.68 -34.05
N SER A 364 7.72 -22.63 -33.87
CA SER A 364 6.79 -22.16 -34.90
C SER A 364 7.22 -20.76 -35.39
N LEU A 365 7.38 -20.62 -36.70
CA LEU A 365 7.79 -19.36 -37.31
C LEU A 365 6.59 -18.40 -37.42
N VAL A 366 6.79 -17.17 -36.99
CA VAL A 366 5.82 -16.11 -37.19
C VAL A 366 6.07 -15.51 -38.57
N PRO A 367 5.03 -15.51 -39.46
CA PRO A 367 5.21 -14.97 -40.81
C PRO A 367 5.58 -13.47 -40.78
N SER A 368 6.67 -13.11 -41.43
CA SER A 368 7.07 -11.70 -41.64
C SER A 368 6.91 -11.38 -43.15
N LYS A 369 5.71 -11.06 -43.60
CA LYS A 369 5.52 -10.62 -45.01
C LYS A 369 5.24 -9.12 -45.01
N ALA A 370 5.97 -8.38 -45.83
CA ALA A 370 5.69 -6.98 -46.12
C ALA A 370 4.23 -6.81 -46.56
N GLY A 371 3.47 -5.92 -45.91
CA GLY A 371 2.04 -5.65 -46.19
C GLY A 371 1.05 -6.52 -45.40
N MET A 372 1.47 -7.28 -44.37
CA MET A 372 0.55 -7.90 -43.41
C MET A 372 0.07 -6.89 -42.39
N HIS A 373 -1.20 -7.02 -42.01
CA HIS A 373 -1.76 -6.31 -40.85
C HIS A 373 -1.00 -6.68 -39.56
N ASP A 374 -1.02 -5.80 -38.59
CA ASP A 374 -0.48 -6.04 -37.26
C ASP A 374 -0.92 -7.41 -36.71
N GLN A 375 0.04 -8.17 -36.17
CA GLN A 375 -0.25 -9.51 -35.64
C GLN A 375 -0.38 -9.43 -34.13
N ILE A 376 -1.33 -10.16 -33.58
CA ILE A 376 -1.61 -10.15 -32.15
C ILE A 376 -1.24 -11.48 -31.55
N ILE A 377 -0.32 -11.45 -30.57
CA ILE A 377 0.03 -12.61 -29.76
C ILE A 377 -0.69 -12.50 -28.42
N LYS A 378 -1.43 -13.55 -28.04
CA LYS A 378 -1.93 -13.75 -26.69
C LYS A 378 -1.08 -14.82 -26.02
N ALA A 379 -0.41 -14.49 -24.91
CA ALA A 379 0.43 -15.41 -24.15
C ALA A 379 -0.08 -15.53 -22.70
N GLY A 380 -0.62 -16.71 -22.38
CA GLY A 380 -1.29 -16.96 -21.10
C GLY A 380 -2.63 -16.24 -20.99
N LYS A 381 -3.03 -15.94 -19.76
CA LYS A 381 -4.33 -15.30 -19.47
C LYS A 381 -4.31 -13.77 -19.62
N LYS A 382 -3.13 -13.12 -19.45
CA LYS A 382 -3.02 -11.67 -19.23
C LYS A 382 -2.16 -10.94 -20.28
N ILE A 383 -1.25 -11.61 -20.98
CA ILE A 383 -0.28 -10.95 -21.85
C ILE A 383 -0.81 -10.92 -23.28
N PHE A 384 -0.96 -9.72 -23.81
CA PHE A 384 -1.26 -9.46 -25.22
C PHE A 384 -0.13 -8.61 -25.79
N ILE A 385 0.32 -8.89 -27.00
CA ILE A 385 1.44 -8.24 -27.67
C ILE A 385 1.03 -7.99 -29.11
N LYS A 386 1.28 -6.77 -29.57
CA LYS A 386 1.11 -6.38 -30.97
C LYS A 386 2.46 -6.45 -31.68
N LEU A 387 2.56 -7.25 -32.73
CA LEU A 387 3.71 -7.24 -33.61
C LEU A 387 3.42 -6.37 -34.83
N THR A 388 4.26 -5.37 -35.04
CA THR A 388 4.22 -4.48 -36.20
C THR A 388 5.39 -4.77 -37.13
N GLU A 389 5.35 -4.23 -38.35
CA GLU A 389 6.42 -4.40 -39.35
C GLU A 389 7.80 -3.88 -38.90
#